data_92b3dc31b7ad807a8a019974910cabd0
#
_entry.id   92b3dc31b7ad807a8a019974910cabd0
#
_cell.length_a   1.000
_cell.length_b   1.000
_cell.length_c   1.000
_cell.angle_alpha   90.00
_cell.angle_beta   90.00
_cell.angle_gamma   90.00
#
_symmetry.space_group_name_H-M   'P 1'
#
loop_
_entity.id
_entity.type
_entity.pdbx_description
1 polymer ?
#
loop_
_entity_poly.entity_id
_entity_poly.type
_entity_poly.pdbx_seq_one_letter_code
_entity_poly.pdbx_strand_id
1 'polypeptide(L)'
;GLAVAVAFHARLFNIGGEGQAMLGGLGVALACLYIPWPHWSLALLGATIGAAAFGALWAAIPAYLQAKRGSHIVITTIMFNFIAAALLNYVLVNMLRPAGSMDPATARFAETIHLPTLHDLLAPFGIEFSKAAPANVTLLVAILACFAVWLLIWRTRLGYEIRAYGHSESAAKYAGISPVRITMIAMLISGGLAGMMAINNVMGEAERLVLNATEGAGFIGIAVALMGRSHPVGVFLAAILFGFLYQGGAELALWTSIPRE
;
A
#
# COMPACT_ATOMS: atom_id res chain seq x y z
N GLY A 1 2.55 1.91 -6.44
CA GLY A 1 3.66 2.53 -7.19
C GLY A 1 4.78 3.05 -6.29
N LEU A 2 4.50 3.92 -5.30
CA LEU A 2 5.54 4.53 -4.44
C LEU A 2 6.38 3.50 -3.68
N ALA A 3 5.78 2.42 -3.19
CA ALA A 3 6.47 1.34 -2.51
C ALA A 3 7.59 0.74 -3.37
N VAL A 4 7.27 0.40 -4.60
CA VAL A 4 8.22 -0.15 -5.57
C VAL A 4 9.26 0.91 -5.96
N ALA A 5 8.85 2.16 -6.14
CA ALA A 5 9.75 3.26 -6.49
C ALA A 5 10.86 3.47 -5.43
N VAL A 6 10.52 3.44 -4.14
CA VAL A 6 11.51 3.55 -3.05
C VAL A 6 12.50 2.39 -3.08
N ALA A 7 12.02 1.15 -3.22
CA ALA A 7 12.88 -0.03 -3.32
C ALA A 7 13.83 0.04 -4.54
N PHE A 8 13.34 0.52 -5.69
CA PHE A 8 14.15 0.68 -6.91
C PHE A 8 15.30 1.67 -6.76
N HIS A 9 15.13 2.72 -5.96
CA HIS A 9 16.24 3.63 -5.68
C HIS A 9 17.41 2.96 -4.94
N ALA A 10 17.14 1.84 -4.23
CA ALA A 10 18.16 1.00 -3.62
C ALA A 10 18.57 -0.21 -4.49
N ARG A 11 18.14 -0.28 -5.76
CA ARG A 11 18.26 -1.46 -6.64
C ARG A 11 17.61 -2.73 -6.07
N LEU A 12 16.62 -2.59 -5.23
CA LEU A 12 15.85 -3.70 -4.70
C LEU A 12 14.53 -3.80 -5.46
N PHE A 13 14.22 -4.99 -5.94
CA PHE A 13 12.96 -5.21 -6.65
C PHE A 13 11.95 -5.88 -5.70
N ASN A 14 11.13 -5.06 -5.02
CA ASN A 14 10.09 -5.55 -4.13
C ASN A 14 8.84 -5.95 -4.93
N ILE A 15 8.66 -7.25 -5.17
CA ILE A 15 7.44 -7.82 -5.77
C ILE A 15 6.43 -8.23 -4.68
N GLY A 16 6.80 -8.10 -3.42
CA GLY A 16 5.98 -8.46 -2.27
C GLY A 16 4.88 -7.46 -1.91
N GLY A 17 4.67 -6.42 -2.73
CA GLY A 17 3.71 -5.36 -2.45
C GLY A 17 2.28 -5.85 -2.23
N GLU A 18 1.87 -6.92 -2.92
CA GLU A 18 0.54 -7.52 -2.74
C GLU A 18 0.37 -8.12 -1.33
N GLY A 19 1.29 -8.96 -0.89
CA GLY A 19 1.25 -9.54 0.46
C GLY A 19 1.42 -8.51 1.57
N GLN A 20 2.26 -7.50 1.34
CA GLN A 20 2.44 -6.37 2.26
C GLN A 20 1.17 -5.54 2.40
N ALA A 21 0.43 -5.35 1.30
CA ALA A 21 -0.86 -4.69 1.31
C ALA A 21 -1.96 -5.54 2.00
N MET A 22 -1.97 -6.86 1.78
CA MET A 22 -2.87 -7.77 2.50
C MET A 22 -2.68 -7.67 4.01
N LEU A 23 -1.45 -7.73 4.49
CA LEU A 23 -1.15 -7.57 5.92
C LEU A 23 -1.38 -6.12 6.39
N GLY A 24 -1.14 -5.14 5.54
CA GLY A 24 -1.52 -3.75 5.80
C GLY A 24 -3.02 -3.61 6.03
N GLY A 25 -3.85 -4.28 5.22
CA GLY A 25 -5.30 -4.34 5.41
C GLY A 25 -5.71 -4.97 6.74
N LEU A 26 -5.00 -6.00 7.18
CA LEU A 26 -5.18 -6.56 8.53
C LEU A 26 -4.87 -5.50 9.61
N GLY A 27 -3.78 -4.74 9.45
CA GLY A 27 -3.43 -3.64 10.35
C GLY A 27 -4.51 -2.56 10.42
N VAL A 28 -5.10 -2.18 9.27
CA VAL A 28 -6.27 -1.27 9.21
C VAL A 28 -7.44 -1.84 9.99
N ALA A 29 -7.81 -3.10 9.72
CA ALA A 29 -8.96 -3.74 10.35
C ALA A 29 -8.80 -3.83 11.87
N LEU A 30 -7.64 -4.21 12.36
CA LEU A 30 -7.37 -4.28 13.80
C LEU A 30 -7.47 -2.89 14.45
N ALA A 31 -6.93 -1.85 13.81
CA ALA A 31 -7.04 -0.49 14.31
C ALA A 31 -8.49 0.00 14.35
N CYS A 32 -9.30 -0.32 13.32
CA CYS A 32 -10.68 0.13 13.23
C CYS A 32 -11.64 -0.68 14.11
N LEU A 33 -11.39 -1.98 14.36
CA LEU A 33 -12.28 -2.84 15.12
C LEU A 33 -12.06 -2.78 16.63
N TYR A 34 -10.80 -2.69 17.06
CA TYR A 34 -10.44 -2.83 18.47
C TYR A 34 -10.19 -1.53 19.21
N ILE A 35 -10.02 -0.41 18.49
CA ILE A 35 -9.81 0.90 19.10
C ILE A 35 -11.07 1.74 18.88
N PRO A 36 -11.73 2.21 19.96
CA PRO A 36 -12.90 3.09 19.84
C PRO A 36 -12.46 4.50 19.46
N TRP A 37 -12.58 4.83 18.18
CA TRP A 37 -12.22 6.15 17.70
C TRP A 37 -13.40 7.12 17.80
N PRO A 38 -13.21 8.32 18.38
CA PRO A 38 -14.26 9.31 18.50
C PRO A 38 -14.61 10.00 17.17
N HIS A 39 -13.67 9.96 16.20
CA HIS A 39 -13.82 10.65 14.92
C HIS A 39 -13.02 9.95 13.81
N TRP A 40 -13.54 9.99 12.60
CA TRP A 40 -12.91 9.35 11.43
C TRP A 40 -11.45 9.78 11.17
N SER A 41 -11.09 11.04 11.44
CA SER A 41 -9.72 11.54 11.20
C SER A 41 -8.68 10.86 12.09
N LEU A 42 -9.02 10.60 13.35
CA LEU A 42 -8.15 9.86 14.28
C LEU A 42 -8.09 8.38 13.91
N ALA A 43 -9.22 7.81 13.48
CA ALA A 43 -9.28 6.45 12.96
C ALA A 43 -8.40 6.29 11.71
N LEU A 44 -8.41 7.27 10.79
CA LEU A 44 -7.57 7.26 9.60
C LEU A 44 -6.08 7.31 9.96
N LEU A 45 -5.68 8.11 10.95
CA LEU A 45 -4.30 8.12 11.44
C LEU A 45 -3.92 6.76 12.04
N GLY A 46 -4.78 6.19 12.88
CA GLY A 46 -4.57 4.86 13.47
C GLY A 46 -4.49 3.76 12.40
N ALA A 47 -5.40 3.79 11.42
CA ALA A 47 -5.41 2.89 10.29
C ALA A 47 -4.12 3.03 9.43
N THR A 48 -3.66 4.26 9.20
CA THR A 48 -2.43 4.53 8.45
C THR A 48 -1.20 3.95 9.17
N ILE A 49 -1.10 4.16 10.48
CA ILE A 49 -0.02 3.59 11.30
C ILE A 49 -0.10 2.06 11.30
N GLY A 50 -1.30 1.48 11.50
CA GLY A 50 -1.53 0.04 11.48
C GLY A 50 -1.14 -0.57 10.12
N ALA A 51 -1.61 0.01 9.03
CA ALA A 51 -1.29 -0.41 7.67
C ALA A 51 0.21 -0.37 7.39
N ALA A 52 0.87 0.75 7.71
CA ALA A 52 2.30 0.92 7.51
C ALA A 52 3.12 -0.04 8.38
N ALA A 53 2.75 -0.23 9.65
CA ALA A 53 3.45 -1.12 10.55
C ALA A 53 3.36 -2.59 10.10
N PHE A 54 2.16 -3.08 9.77
CA PHE A 54 1.98 -4.47 9.33
C PHE A 54 2.64 -4.73 7.98
N GLY A 55 2.51 -3.80 7.02
CA GLY A 55 3.21 -3.91 5.74
C GLY A 55 4.72 -3.89 5.87
N ALA A 56 5.28 -3.01 6.71
CA ALA A 56 6.71 -2.94 6.99
C ALA A 56 7.22 -4.19 7.72
N LEU A 57 6.51 -4.67 8.74
CA LEU A 57 6.87 -5.89 9.46
C LEU A 57 6.88 -7.11 8.54
N TRP A 58 5.92 -7.20 7.62
CA TRP A 58 5.90 -8.27 6.63
C TRP A 58 7.08 -8.19 5.66
N ALA A 59 7.43 -6.99 5.21
CA ALA A 59 8.58 -6.76 4.35
C ALA A 59 9.92 -6.97 5.07
N ALA A 60 9.96 -6.87 6.40
CA ALA A 60 11.18 -7.05 7.18
C ALA A 60 11.79 -8.45 7.02
N ILE A 61 10.95 -9.48 6.85
CA ILE A 61 11.43 -10.87 6.75
C ILE A 61 12.21 -11.08 5.45
N PRO A 62 11.65 -10.83 4.23
CA PRO A 62 12.43 -10.95 3.01
C PRO A 62 13.63 -9.99 2.96
N ALA A 63 13.50 -8.78 3.56
CA ALA A 63 14.61 -7.85 3.67
C ALA A 63 15.79 -8.41 4.50
N TYR A 64 15.48 -9.02 5.63
CA TYR A 64 16.49 -9.68 6.48
C TYR A 64 17.15 -10.86 5.76
N LEU A 65 16.37 -11.68 5.07
CA LEU A 65 16.87 -12.81 4.30
C LEU A 65 17.82 -12.34 3.18
N GLN A 66 17.47 -11.28 2.48
CA GLN A 66 18.35 -10.65 1.49
C GLN A 66 19.63 -10.11 2.13
N ALA A 67 19.49 -9.31 3.18
CA ALA A 67 20.59 -8.54 3.75
C ALA A 67 21.62 -9.40 4.51
N LYS A 68 21.16 -10.48 5.16
CA LYS A 68 21.96 -11.30 6.06
C LYS A 68 22.21 -12.73 5.56
N ARG A 69 21.35 -13.27 4.73
CA ARG A 69 21.43 -14.67 4.25
C ARG A 69 21.71 -14.77 2.76
N GLY A 70 21.78 -13.65 2.03
CA GLY A 70 22.06 -13.62 0.60
C GLY A 70 20.95 -14.24 -0.26
N SER A 71 19.72 -14.36 0.25
CA SER A 71 18.57 -14.82 -0.54
C SER A 71 18.21 -13.80 -1.61
N HIS A 72 17.63 -14.26 -2.72
CA HIS A 72 17.21 -13.37 -3.80
C HIS A 72 15.91 -12.68 -3.45
N ILE A 73 15.91 -11.33 -3.34
CA ILE A 73 14.77 -10.52 -2.88
C ILE A 73 13.49 -10.76 -3.69
N VAL A 74 13.60 -10.90 -5.01
CA VAL A 74 12.48 -11.15 -5.90
C VAL A 74 11.77 -12.45 -5.55
N ILE A 75 12.53 -13.54 -5.39
CA ILE A 75 11.96 -14.86 -5.09
C ILE A 75 11.31 -14.86 -3.71
N THR A 76 12.02 -14.34 -2.70
CA THR A 76 11.47 -14.29 -1.35
C THR A 76 10.23 -13.43 -1.25
N THR A 77 10.21 -12.26 -1.89
CA THR A 77 9.02 -11.37 -1.84
C THR A 77 7.82 -11.98 -2.56
N ILE A 78 8.00 -12.68 -3.69
CA ILE A 78 6.92 -13.42 -4.36
C ILE A 78 6.38 -14.52 -3.45
N MET A 79 7.25 -15.33 -2.84
CA MET A 79 6.82 -16.42 -1.93
C MET A 79 6.03 -15.85 -0.75
N PHE A 80 6.43 -14.70 -0.22
CA PHE A 80 5.75 -14.05 0.89
C PHE A 80 4.37 -13.49 0.52
N ASN A 81 4.05 -13.25 -0.76
CA ASN A 81 2.68 -12.94 -1.18
C ASN A 81 1.75 -14.13 -0.95
N PHE A 82 2.17 -15.35 -1.31
CA PHE A 82 1.35 -16.57 -1.09
C PHE A 82 1.19 -16.88 0.41
N ILE A 83 2.25 -16.71 1.19
CA ILE A 83 2.19 -16.90 2.64
C ILE A 83 1.25 -15.86 3.27
N ALA A 84 1.30 -14.60 2.83
CA ALA A 84 0.40 -13.56 3.30
C ALA A 84 -1.05 -13.89 3.01
N ALA A 85 -1.37 -14.36 1.81
CA ALA A 85 -2.72 -14.75 1.42
C ALA A 85 -3.25 -15.92 2.30
N ALA A 86 -2.44 -16.95 2.53
CA ALA A 86 -2.79 -18.06 3.39
C ALA A 86 -2.98 -17.64 4.85
N LEU A 87 -2.08 -16.79 5.37
CA LEU A 87 -2.16 -16.26 6.73
C LEU A 87 -3.42 -15.39 6.91
N LEU A 88 -3.68 -14.48 5.97
CA LEU A 88 -4.85 -13.60 6.02
C LEU A 88 -6.14 -14.42 6.00
N ASN A 89 -6.23 -15.42 5.11
CA ASN A 89 -7.38 -16.31 5.06
C ASN A 89 -7.60 -17.03 6.40
N TYR A 90 -6.54 -17.57 6.99
CA TYR A 90 -6.62 -18.23 8.30
C TYR A 90 -7.13 -17.28 9.38
N VAL A 91 -6.56 -16.08 9.47
CA VAL A 91 -6.94 -15.07 10.48
C VAL A 91 -8.38 -14.61 10.28
N LEU A 92 -8.79 -14.33 9.04
CA LEU A 92 -10.17 -13.92 8.73
C LEU A 92 -11.17 -14.99 9.13
N VAL A 93 -10.98 -16.23 8.68
CA VAL A 93 -11.95 -17.31 8.87
C VAL A 93 -12.04 -17.77 10.32
N ASN A 94 -10.90 -17.85 11.02
CA ASN A 94 -10.86 -18.47 12.35
C ASN A 94 -10.85 -17.47 13.52
N MET A 95 -10.46 -16.20 13.27
CA MET A 95 -10.27 -15.25 14.36
C MET A 95 -11.14 -13.99 14.27
N LEU A 96 -11.37 -13.47 13.06
CA LEU A 96 -12.02 -12.17 12.87
C LEU A 96 -13.44 -12.25 12.29
N ARG A 97 -13.82 -13.40 11.75
CA ARG A 97 -15.17 -13.61 11.21
C ARG A 97 -16.22 -13.57 12.32
N PRO A 98 -17.29 -12.77 12.18
CA PRO A 98 -18.38 -12.77 13.14
C PRO A 98 -19.08 -14.15 13.24
N ALA A 99 -19.51 -14.50 14.44
CA ALA A 99 -20.27 -15.75 14.66
C ALA A 99 -21.55 -15.75 13.81
N GLY A 100 -21.78 -16.85 13.09
CA GLY A 100 -22.94 -17.01 12.20
C GLY A 100 -22.79 -16.44 10.80
N SER A 101 -21.70 -15.73 10.47
CA SER A 101 -21.41 -15.30 9.10
C SER A 101 -20.72 -16.42 8.31
N MET A 102 -21.10 -16.59 7.05
CA MET A 102 -20.39 -17.47 6.12
C MET A 102 -19.34 -16.75 5.28
N ASP A 103 -19.42 -15.42 5.20
CA ASP A 103 -18.47 -14.62 4.44
C ASP A 103 -17.09 -14.59 5.13
N PRO A 104 -15.99 -14.77 4.39
CA PRO A 104 -14.64 -14.59 4.92
C PRO A 104 -14.30 -13.09 5.02
N ALA A 105 -14.96 -12.41 5.94
CA ALA A 105 -14.85 -10.98 6.16
C ALA A 105 -15.01 -10.64 7.66
N THR A 106 -14.47 -9.49 8.06
CA THR A 106 -14.70 -8.95 9.42
C THR A 106 -16.09 -8.35 9.54
N ALA A 107 -16.50 -8.00 10.77
CA ALA A 107 -17.61 -7.11 10.99
C ALA A 107 -17.36 -5.76 10.28
N ARG A 108 -18.45 -5.06 9.90
CA ARG A 108 -18.34 -3.69 9.39
C ARG A 108 -17.85 -2.75 10.48
N PHE A 109 -17.09 -1.77 10.07
CA PHE A 109 -16.60 -0.74 10.97
C PHE A 109 -17.74 0.17 11.45
N ALA A 110 -17.56 0.80 12.60
CA ALA A 110 -18.55 1.71 13.17
C ALA A 110 -18.78 2.93 12.24
N GLU A 111 -20.00 3.40 12.14
CA GLU A 111 -20.36 4.55 11.29
C GLU A 111 -19.57 5.83 11.62
N THR A 112 -19.16 5.98 12.88
CA THR A 112 -18.35 7.14 13.33
C THR A 112 -16.99 7.27 12.69
N ILE A 113 -16.47 6.18 12.10
CA ILE A 113 -15.16 6.13 11.48
C ILE A 113 -15.23 5.98 9.96
N HIS A 114 -16.42 6.03 9.35
CA HIS A 114 -16.56 6.05 7.90
C HIS A 114 -15.88 7.28 7.32
N LEU A 115 -15.12 7.08 6.24
CA LEU A 115 -14.39 8.17 5.61
C LEU A 115 -15.33 9.08 4.82
N PRO A 116 -15.21 10.41 4.94
CA PRO A 116 -15.98 11.33 4.12
C PRO A 116 -15.60 11.17 2.64
N THR A 117 -16.61 11.27 1.79
CA THR A 117 -16.39 11.28 0.33
C THR A 117 -15.76 12.61 -0.10
N LEU A 118 -15.15 12.62 -1.28
CA LEU A 118 -14.61 13.86 -1.84
C LEU A 118 -15.73 14.88 -2.12
N HIS A 119 -16.95 14.40 -2.42
CA HIS A 119 -18.14 15.24 -2.53
C HIS A 119 -18.41 16.00 -1.23
N ASP A 120 -18.45 15.30 -0.09
CA ASP A 120 -18.74 15.89 1.21
C ASP A 120 -17.67 16.91 1.66
N LEU A 121 -16.42 16.67 1.29
CA LEU A 121 -15.30 17.56 1.61
C LEU A 121 -15.29 18.83 0.76
N LEU A 122 -15.70 18.76 -0.50
CA LEU A 122 -15.60 19.87 -1.46
C LEU A 122 -16.92 20.63 -1.65
N ALA A 123 -18.05 20.04 -1.25
CA ALA A 123 -19.36 20.72 -1.30
C ALA A 123 -19.37 22.09 -0.59
N PRO A 124 -18.73 22.30 0.58
CA PRO A 124 -18.66 23.61 1.22
C PRO A 124 -17.94 24.69 0.39
N PHE A 125 -17.09 24.26 -0.56
CA PHE A 125 -16.35 25.15 -1.46
C PHE A 125 -17.05 25.37 -2.81
N GLY A 126 -18.29 24.85 -2.97
CA GLY A 126 -19.07 25.01 -4.20
C GLY A 126 -18.63 24.08 -5.34
N ILE A 127 -17.82 23.06 -5.06
CA ILE A 127 -17.38 22.06 -6.04
C ILE A 127 -18.22 20.80 -5.83
N GLU A 128 -19.15 20.54 -6.75
CA GLU A 128 -20.03 19.38 -6.70
C GLU A 128 -19.43 18.22 -7.50
N PHE A 129 -19.08 17.15 -6.82
CA PHE A 129 -18.78 15.87 -7.44
C PHE A 129 -20.00 14.95 -7.41
N SER A 130 -20.06 13.99 -8.32
CA SER A 130 -21.08 12.96 -8.27
C SER A 130 -20.99 12.20 -6.94
N LYS A 131 -22.12 12.06 -6.24
CA LYS A 131 -22.22 11.26 -4.99
C LYS A 131 -21.90 9.78 -5.21
N ALA A 132 -22.01 9.31 -6.45
CA ALA A 132 -21.67 7.94 -6.83
C ALA A 132 -20.15 7.73 -7.04
N ALA A 133 -19.34 8.80 -7.03
CA ALA A 133 -17.90 8.68 -7.19
C ALA A 133 -17.28 8.10 -5.91
N PRO A 134 -16.50 7.00 -6.00
CA PRO A 134 -15.90 6.35 -4.83
C PRO A 134 -14.71 7.13 -4.23
N ALA A 135 -14.38 8.28 -4.80
CA ALA A 135 -13.28 9.11 -4.34
C ALA A 135 -13.53 9.65 -2.92
N ASN A 136 -12.58 9.46 -2.03
CA ASN A 136 -12.67 9.82 -0.63
C ASN A 136 -11.37 10.48 -0.13
N VAL A 137 -11.30 10.78 1.15
CA VAL A 137 -10.17 11.47 1.79
C VAL A 137 -8.83 10.74 1.64
N THR A 138 -8.80 9.46 1.28
CA THR A 138 -7.55 8.71 1.08
C THR A 138 -6.71 9.25 -0.08
N LEU A 139 -7.31 10.00 -1.02
CA LEU A 139 -6.58 10.73 -2.05
C LEU A 139 -5.59 11.73 -1.43
N LEU A 140 -5.99 12.42 -0.35
CA LEU A 140 -5.07 13.32 0.37
C LEU A 140 -3.93 12.56 1.03
N VAL A 141 -4.20 11.37 1.57
CA VAL A 141 -3.15 10.48 2.11
C VAL A 141 -2.17 10.09 1.01
N ALA A 142 -2.65 9.76 -0.19
CA ALA A 142 -1.80 9.44 -1.34
C ALA A 142 -0.93 10.63 -1.77
N ILE A 143 -1.48 11.84 -1.84
CA ILE A 143 -0.73 13.06 -2.17
C ILE A 143 0.35 13.34 -1.11
N LEU A 144 0.00 13.24 0.17
CA LEU A 144 0.94 13.39 1.27
C LEU A 144 2.05 12.34 1.22
N ALA A 145 1.72 11.09 0.89
CA ALA A 145 2.70 10.02 0.71
C ALA A 145 3.65 10.32 -0.47
N CYS A 146 3.15 10.85 -1.58
CA CYS A 146 3.99 11.29 -2.71
C CYS A 146 4.97 12.39 -2.28
N PHE A 147 4.49 13.38 -1.54
CA PHE A 147 5.32 14.46 -1.02
C PHE A 147 6.36 13.95 -0.02
N ALA A 148 5.94 13.07 0.91
CA ALA A 148 6.83 12.49 1.91
C ALA A 148 7.95 11.64 1.25
N VAL A 149 7.62 10.85 0.22
CA VAL A 149 8.61 10.07 -0.52
C VAL A 149 9.55 10.98 -1.31
N TRP A 150 9.03 12.05 -1.93
CA TRP A 150 9.88 13.03 -2.59
C TRP A 150 10.86 13.67 -1.61
N LEU A 151 10.37 14.14 -0.46
CA LEU A 151 11.19 14.73 0.57
C LEU A 151 12.23 13.73 1.09
N LEU A 152 11.82 12.49 1.39
CA LEU A 152 12.70 11.43 1.85
C LEU A 152 13.84 11.18 0.87
N ILE A 153 13.53 10.91 -0.39
CA ILE A 153 14.51 10.45 -1.39
C ILE A 153 15.44 11.59 -1.84
N TRP A 154 14.92 12.82 -2.01
CA TRP A 154 15.71 13.91 -2.60
C TRP A 154 16.19 14.97 -1.60
N ARG A 155 15.61 15.03 -0.41
CA ARG A 155 15.92 16.10 0.56
C ARG A 155 16.53 15.61 1.87
N THR A 156 16.65 14.28 2.07
CA THR A 156 17.24 13.73 3.30
C THR A 156 18.57 13.04 3.05
N ARG A 157 19.39 12.95 4.12
CA ARG A 157 20.61 12.15 4.13
C ARG A 157 20.34 10.68 3.84
N LEU A 158 19.27 10.12 4.41
CA LEU A 158 18.87 8.74 4.18
C LEU A 158 18.56 8.48 2.71
N GLY A 159 17.82 9.37 2.05
CA GLY A 159 17.54 9.28 0.62
C GLY A 159 18.80 9.33 -0.23
N TYR A 160 19.77 10.15 0.15
CA TYR A 160 21.07 10.16 -0.50
C TYR A 160 21.79 8.81 -0.33
N GLU A 161 21.83 8.25 0.88
CA GLU A 161 22.43 6.93 1.15
C GLU A 161 21.76 5.81 0.33
N ILE A 162 20.41 5.82 0.23
CA ILE A 162 19.62 4.88 -0.59
C ILE A 162 20.01 4.97 -2.07
N ARG A 163 20.05 6.17 -2.64
CA ARG A 163 20.42 6.38 -4.04
C ARG A 163 21.90 6.05 -4.31
N ALA A 164 22.79 6.44 -3.42
CA ALA A 164 24.22 6.11 -3.54
C ALA A 164 24.45 4.60 -3.54
N TYR A 165 23.80 3.88 -2.64
CA TYR A 165 23.83 2.41 -2.60
C TYR A 165 23.26 1.80 -3.90
N GLY A 166 22.14 2.32 -4.39
CA GLY A 166 21.53 1.86 -5.64
C GLY A 166 22.38 2.12 -6.88
N HIS A 167 23.22 3.16 -6.89
CA HIS A 167 24.16 3.40 -8.00
C HIS A 167 25.35 2.46 -7.97
N SER A 168 25.97 2.29 -6.81
CA SER A 168 27.12 1.40 -6.66
C SER A 168 27.25 0.95 -5.20
N GLU A 169 27.03 -0.35 -4.96
CA GLU A 169 27.20 -0.94 -3.63
C GLU A 169 28.63 -0.83 -3.14
N SER A 170 29.64 -1.05 -4.00
CA SER A 170 31.04 -0.94 -3.63
C SER A 170 31.42 0.48 -3.24
N ALA A 171 31.04 1.49 -4.05
CA ALA A 171 31.31 2.87 -3.72
C ALA A 171 30.60 3.31 -2.44
N ALA A 172 29.37 2.87 -2.19
CA ALA A 172 28.64 3.14 -0.98
C ALA A 172 29.35 2.54 0.27
N LYS A 173 29.88 1.32 0.17
CA LYS A 173 30.69 0.72 1.23
C LYS A 173 31.94 1.54 1.56
N TYR A 174 32.66 2.01 0.52
CA TYR A 174 33.82 2.89 0.73
C TYR A 174 33.45 4.22 1.39
N ALA A 175 32.25 4.73 1.13
CA ALA A 175 31.71 5.93 1.78
C ALA A 175 31.15 5.67 3.20
N GLY A 176 31.30 4.45 3.73
CA GLY A 176 30.83 4.09 5.08
C GLY A 176 29.33 3.78 5.16
N ILE A 177 28.63 3.61 4.03
CA ILE A 177 27.22 3.27 3.98
C ILE A 177 27.08 1.75 4.14
N SER A 178 26.34 1.32 5.15
CA SER A 178 26.10 -0.11 5.40
C SER A 178 25.04 -0.69 4.46
N PRO A 179 25.38 -1.68 3.61
CA PRO A 179 24.41 -2.33 2.71
C PRO A 179 23.25 -2.96 3.45
N VAL A 180 23.53 -3.63 4.58
CA VAL A 180 22.51 -4.28 5.41
C VAL A 180 21.49 -3.26 5.92
N ARG A 181 21.98 -2.14 6.45
CA ARG A 181 21.12 -1.06 6.97
C ARG A 181 20.25 -0.47 5.86
N ILE A 182 20.82 -0.18 4.69
CA ILE A 182 20.08 0.42 3.58
C ILE A 182 19.04 -0.56 3.01
N THR A 183 19.41 -1.82 2.81
CA THR A 183 18.47 -2.85 2.36
C THR A 183 17.28 -2.98 3.33
N MET A 184 17.53 -3.06 4.62
CA MET A 184 16.48 -3.15 5.63
C MET A 184 15.58 -1.92 5.61
N ILE A 185 16.15 -0.72 5.68
CA ILE A 185 15.37 0.52 5.75
C ILE A 185 14.55 0.73 4.46
N ALA A 186 15.15 0.55 3.28
CA ALA A 186 14.46 0.72 2.01
C ALA A 186 13.28 -0.25 1.88
N MET A 187 13.45 -1.50 2.30
CA MET A 187 12.38 -2.51 2.28
C MET A 187 11.30 -2.25 3.33
N LEU A 188 11.66 -1.78 4.52
CA LEU A 188 10.67 -1.41 5.55
C LEU A 188 9.79 -0.24 5.09
N ILE A 189 10.40 0.80 4.51
CA ILE A 189 9.66 1.93 3.94
C ILE A 189 8.79 1.47 2.77
N SER A 190 9.33 0.66 1.87
CA SER A 190 8.61 0.07 0.75
C SER A 190 7.40 -0.73 1.23
N GLY A 191 7.59 -1.63 2.20
CA GLY A 191 6.52 -2.44 2.77
C GLY A 191 5.46 -1.61 3.51
N GLY A 192 5.87 -0.59 4.23
CA GLY A 192 4.95 0.35 4.88
C GLY A 192 4.06 1.09 3.88
N LEU A 193 4.66 1.61 2.80
CA LEU A 193 3.91 2.26 1.72
C LEU A 193 2.99 1.28 0.98
N ALA A 194 3.41 0.02 0.79
CA ALA A 194 2.56 -1.00 0.20
C ALA A 194 1.37 -1.32 1.12
N GLY A 195 1.60 -1.43 2.42
CA GLY A 195 0.53 -1.63 3.40
C GLY A 195 -0.51 -0.52 3.39
N MET A 196 -0.08 0.74 3.25
CA MET A 196 -0.97 1.90 3.20
C MET A 196 -1.96 1.88 2.01
N MET A 197 -1.66 1.15 0.93
CA MET A 197 -2.58 0.97 -0.18
C MET A 197 -3.93 0.40 0.27
N ALA A 198 -3.92 -0.50 1.24
CA ALA A 198 -5.12 -1.17 1.73
C ALA A 198 -6.10 -0.22 2.46
N ILE A 199 -5.68 0.99 2.85
CA ILE A 199 -6.54 1.94 3.58
C ILE A 199 -7.77 2.28 2.75
N ASN A 200 -7.60 2.59 1.46
CA ASN A 200 -8.74 2.92 0.59
C ASN A 200 -9.71 1.73 0.47
N ASN A 201 -9.20 0.55 0.15
CA ASN A 201 -10.03 -0.61 -0.12
C ASN A 201 -10.75 -1.12 1.14
N VAL A 202 -10.07 -1.11 2.29
CA VAL A 202 -10.59 -1.68 3.54
C VAL A 202 -11.44 -0.67 4.32
N MET A 203 -10.96 0.58 4.48
CA MET A 203 -11.65 1.60 5.26
C MET A 203 -12.51 2.52 4.40
N GLY A 204 -12.08 2.81 3.16
CA GLY A 204 -12.77 3.75 2.26
C GLY A 204 -13.90 3.13 1.46
N GLU A 205 -13.74 1.90 0.98
CA GLU A 205 -14.72 1.26 0.08
C GLU A 205 -15.53 0.17 0.76
N ALA A 206 -14.86 -0.86 1.28
CA ALA A 206 -15.53 -2.03 1.84
C ALA A 206 -16.05 -1.82 3.26
N GLU A 207 -15.48 -0.87 4.01
CA GLU A 207 -15.77 -0.60 5.43
C GLU A 207 -15.63 -1.84 6.33
N ARG A 208 -14.88 -2.82 5.85
CA ARG A 208 -14.53 -4.09 6.49
C ARG A 208 -13.37 -4.74 5.77
N LEU A 209 -12.65 -5.64 6.42
CA LEU A 209 -11.62 -6.43 5.75
C LEU A 209 -12.27 -7.63 5.07
N VAL A 210 -12.04 -7.76 3.77
CA VAL A 210 -12.44 -8.91 2.94
C VAL A 210 -11.21 -9.62 2.41
N LEU A 211 -11.36 -10.88 2.00
CA LEU A 211 -10.24 -11.75 1.61
C LEU A 211 -9.39 -11.18 0.46
N ASN A 212 -10.03 -10.63 -0.56
CA ASN A 212 -9.37 -10.12 -1.77
C ASN A 212 -9.38 -8.58 -1.85
N ALA A 213 -9.27 -7.89 -0.71
CA ALA A 213 -9.33 -6.43 -0.68
C ALA A 213 -8.28 -5.72 -1.54
N THR A 214 -7.17 -6.37 -1.87
CA THR A 214 -6.07 -5.79 -2.66
C THR A 214 -6.22 -5.94 -4.17
N GLU A 215 -7.01 -6.90 -4.63
CA GLU A 215 -7.36 -7.16 -6.05
C GLU A 215 -6.16 -7.14 -7.03
N GLY A 216 -4.96 -7.53 -6.58
CA GLY A 216 -3.75 -7.52 -7.41
C GLY A 216 -3.10 -6.15 -7.60
N ALA A 217 -3.57 -5.10 -6.93
CA ALA A 217 -3.04 -3.75 -7.07
C ALA A 217 -1.56 -3.63 -6.67
N GLY A 218 -1.04 -4.54 -5.84
CA GLY A 218 0.37 -4.64 -5.55
C GLY A 218 1.22 -4.92 -6.78
N PHE A 219 0.74 -5.75 -7.70
CA PHE A 219 1.42 -6.04 -8.98
C PHE A 219 1.26 -4.89 -9.97
N ILE A 220 0.07 -4.30 -10.08
CA ILE A 220 -0.17 -3.12 -10.91
C ILE A 220 0.76 -1.97 -10.47
N GLY A 221 1.02 -1.86 -9.16
CA GLY A 221 1.94 -0.88 -8.60
C GLY A 221 3.36 -0.96 -9.17
N ILE A 222 3.81 -2.12 -9.65
CA ILE A 222 5.11 -2.27 -10.33
C ILE A 222 5.09 -1.54 -11.67
N ALA A 223 4.04 -1.76 -12.47
CA ALA A 223 3.89 -1.08 -13.77
C ALA A 223 3.78 0.44 -13.58
N VAL A 224 3.02 0.89 -12.57
CA VAL A 224 2.89 2.31 -12.20
C VAL A 224 4.25 2.93 -11.83
N ALA A 225 5.06 2.22 -11.03
CA ALA A 225 6.39 2.70 -10.64
C ALA A 225 7.34 2.83 -11.83
N LEU A 226 7.33 1.83 -12.72
CA LEU A 226 8.16 1.83 -13.92
C LEU A 226 7.73 2.93 -14.89
N MET A 227 6.44 3.05 -15.18
CA MET A 227 5.90 4.11 -16.04
C MET A 227 6.19 5.50 -15.46
N GLY A 228 6.07 5.67 -14.15
CA GLY A 228 6.39 6.91 -13.44
C GLY A 228 7.88 7.15 -13.25
N ARG A 229 8.76 6.28 -13.80
CA ARG A 229 10.23 6.35 -13.69
C ARG A 229 10.71 6.45 -12.24
N SER A 230 9.99 5.82 -11.32
CA SER A 230 10.25 5.84 -9.86
C SER A 230 10.31 7.25 -9.23
N HIS A 231 9.79 8.27 -9.93
CA HIS A 231 9.65 9.62 -9.39
C HIS A 231 8.22 9.83 -8.85
N PRO A 232 8.02 10.38 -7.63
CA PRO A 232 6.69 10.49 -7.02
C PRO A 232 5.64 11.18 -7.89
N VAL A 233 5.99 12.26 -8.58
CA VAL A 233 5.08 12.95 -9.50
C VAL A 233 4.72 12.05 -10.69
N GLY A 234 5.73 11.38 -11.28
CA GLY A 234 5.50 10.44 -12.38
C GLY A 234 4.64 9.25 -11.95
N VAL A 235 4.89 8.70 -10.76
CA VAL A 235 4.10 7.62 -10.16
C VAL A 235 2.65 8.07 -9.92
N PHE A 236 2.45 9.29 -9.44
CA PHE A 236 1.11 9.85 -9.24
C PHE A 236 0.34 9.96 -10.57
N LEU A 237 0.95 10.53 -11.61
CA LEU A 237 0.34 10.64 -12.94
C LEU A 237 0.08 9.27 -13.57
N ALA A 238 1.04 8.34 -13.46
CA ALA A 238 0.87 6.97 -13.93
C ALA A 238 -0.27 6.26 -13.19
N ALA A 239 -0.41 6.46 -11.88
CA ALA A 239 -1.50 5.89 -11.10
C ALA A 239 -2.87 6.39 -11.56
N ILE A 240 -3.00 7.69 -11.87
CA ILE A 240 -4.24 8.25 -12.42
C ILE A 240 -4.54 7.62 -13.79
N LEU A 241 -3.54 7.47 -14.66
CA LEU A 241 -3.72 6.85 -15.97
C LEU A 241 -4.19 5.39 -15.83
N PHE A 242 -3.54 4.60 -14.97
CA PHE A 242 -3.96 3.21 -14.72
C PHE A 242 -5.36 3.13 -14.12
N GLY A 243 -5.70 4.03 -13.18
CA GLY A 243 -7.05 4.11 -12.62
C GLY A 243 -8.11 4.42 -13.70
N PHE A 244 -7.81 5.34 -14.60
CA PHE A 244 -8.66 5.66 -15.74
C PHE A 244 -8.86 4.47 -16.68
N LEU A 245 -7.77 3.76 -17.02
CA LEU A 245 -7.85 2.57 -17.87
C LEU A 245 -8.63 1.43 -17.19
N TYR A 246 -8.42 1.24 -15.89
CA TYR A 246 -9.13 0.22 -15.11
C TYR A 246 -10.64 0.51 -15.06
N GLN A 247 -11.02 1.76 -14.78
CA GLN A 247 -12.44 2.16 -14.76
C GLN A 247 -13.07 2.10 -16.15
N GLY A 248 -12.34 2.56 -17.18
CA GLY A 248 -12.81 2.47 -18.57
C GLY A 248 -13.01 1.02 -19.03
N GLY A 249 -12.11 0.11 -18.62
CA GLY A 249 -12.27 -1.33 -18.87
C GLY A 249 -13.49 -1.92 -18.16
N ALA A 250 -13.75 -1.47 -16.93
CA ALA A 250 -14.95 -1.88 -16.19
C ALA A 250 -16.26 -1.47 -16.89
N GLU A 251 -16.31 -0.22 -17.35
CA GLU A 251 -17.47 0.30 -18.11
C GLU A 251 -17.65 -0.44 -19.43
N LEU A 252 -16.57 -0.68 -20.17
CA LEU A 252 -16.64 -1.46 -21.41
C LEU A 252 -17.16 -2.88 -21.18
N ALA A 253 -16.75 -3.54 -20.11
CA ALA A 253 -17.25 -4.88 -19.77
C ALA A 253 -18.76 -4.91 -19.45
N LEU A 254 -19.33 -3.81 -18.96
CA LEU A 254 -20.76 -3.68 -18.71
C LEU A 254 -21.58 -3.54 -20.01
N TRP A 255 -21.01 -2.85 -21.01
CA TRP A 255 -21.71 -2.54 -22.26
C TRP A 255 -21.36 -3.49 -23.41
N THR A 256 -20.34 -4.30 -23.27
CA THR A 256 -19.86 -5.23 -24.29
C THR A 256 -19.57 -6.60 -23.67
N SER A 257 -19.48 -7.64 -24.50
CA SER A 257 -19.05 -8.97 -24.06
C SER A 257 -17.52 -9.12 -23.96
N ILE A 258 -16.79 -8.03 -23.98
CA ILE A 258 -15.32 -8.04 -23.88
C ILE A 258 -14.95 -8.18 -22.39
N PRO A 259 -14.16 -9.21 -22.01
CA PRO A 259 -13.72 -9.38 -20.64
C PRO A 259 -12.83 -8.23 -20.19
N ARG A 260 -12.78 -7.98 -18.88
CA ARG A 260 -12.06 -6.90 -18.23
C ARG A 260 -10.53 -7.11 -18.20
N GLU A 261 -10.08 -8.34 -18.49
CA GLU A 261 -8.69 -8.78 -18.44
C GLU A 261 -7.91 -8.41 -19.71
#